data_a1787a6385fa19051b3bd177002b62c3
#
_entry.id   a1787a6385fa19051b3bd177002b62c3
#
_cell.length_a   1.000
_cell.length_b   1.000
_cell.length_c   1.000
_cell.angle_alpha   90.00
_cell.angle_beta   90.00
_cell.angle_gamma   90.00
#
_symmetry.space_group_name_H-M   'P 1'
#
loop_
_entity.id
_entity.type
_entity.pdbx_description
1 polymer ?
#
loop_
_entity_poly.entity_id
_entity_poly.type
_entity_poly.pdbx_seq_one_letter_code
_entity_poly.pdbx_strand_id
1 'polypeptide(L)'
;MAEWFWAEIWEIGRIQRHSRGEDMRGRVIEFHDNFTRRSLERRISLSPLKVVIDSSVTEKVEPKRCSWAKGELYIQYHDEEWGVPQHDERALFELLILEGAQAGLSWSTILAKRENYRKAFDNFNARKIARYDAERVEKLLANSGIVRNRLKIAATIKNAGEFLAVQKEFGSFDSYMWSFADTKPTAVRRREMEGIASRTTESDAMSKDLLKRGFKFVGSTICYAFMQATGMVNDHARECFRYSEIG
;
A
#
# COMPACT_ATOMS: atom_id res chain seq x y z
N MET A 1 -15.27 -13.88 2.66
CA MET A 1 -14.88 -12.45 2.57
C MET A 1 -13.36 -12.25 2.51
N ALA A 2 -12.60 -13.31 2.37
CA ALA A 2 -11.15 -13.28 2.12
C ALA A 2 -10.81 -13.22 0.61
N GLU A 3 -11.79 -13.29 -0.26
CA GLU A 3 -11.59 -13.38 -1.72
C GLU A 3 -11.30 -12.05 -2.41
N TRP A 4 -11.50 -10.91 -1.74
CA TRP A 4 -11.36 -9.58 -2.36
C TRP A 4 -9.94 -9.03 -2.36
N PHE A 5 -9.04 -9.61 -1.58
CA PHE A 5 -7.61 -9.24 -1.60
C PHE A 5 -6.87 -9.87 -2.79
N TRP A 6 -7.45 -10.95 -3.37
CA TRP A 6 -6.87 -11.72 -4.49
C TRP A 6 -7.36 -11.30 -5.87
N ALA A 7 -8.42 -10.50 -5.96
CA ALA A 7 -9.01 -10.12 -7.25
C ALA A 7 -8.07 -9.26 -8.12
N GLU A 8 -7.26 -8.38 -7.54
CA GLU A 8 -6.28 -7.59 -8.30
C GLU A 8 -5.09 -8.45 -8.82
N ILE A 9 -4.74 -9.51 -8.11
CA ILE A 9 -3.65 -10.42 -8.56
C ILE A 9 -4.11 -11.31 -9.72
N TRP A 10 -5.40 -11.59 -9.84
CA TRP A 10 -5.93 -12.49 -10.87
C TRP A 10 -6.15 -11.81 -12.22
N GLU A 11 -6.44 -10.52 -12.25
CA GLU A 11 -6.60 -9.77 -13.52
C GLU A 11 -5.26 -9.54 -14.24
N ILE A 12 -4.16 -9.38 -13.52
CA ILE A 12 -2.82 -9.26 -14.13
C ILE A 12 -2.36 -10.56 -14.81
N GLY A 13 -2.82 -11.71 -14.34
CA GLY A 13 -2.52 -13.01 -14.94
C GLY A 13 -3.27 -13.32 -16.25
N ARG A 14 -4.31 -12.57 -16.58
CA ARG A 14 -5.15 -12.82 -17.78
C ARG A 14 -4.69 -12.01 -19.00
N ILE A 15 -3.92 -10.97 -18.85
CA ILE A 15 -3.45 -10.10 -19.96
C ILE A 15 -2.24 -10.68 -20.69
N GLN A 16 -1.53 -11.66 -20.12
CA GLN A 16 -0.34 -12.24 -20.76
C GLN A 16 -0.59 -13.46 -21.66
N ARG A 17 -1.83 -13.80 -22.01
CA ARG A 17 -2.14 -14.98 -22.83
C ARG A 17 -2.87 -14.70 -24.14
N HIS A 18 -2.75 -13.52 -24.73
CA HIS A 18 -3.23 -13.27 -26.10
C HIS A 18 -2.32 -12.29 -26.84
N SER A 19 -1.16 -12.77 -27.28
CA SER A 19 -0.44 -12.18 -28.42
C SER A 19 0.34 -13.28 -29.17
N ARG A 20 -0.39 -14.17 -29.82
CA ARG A 20 0.06 -14.83 -31.04
C ARG A 20 -0.87 -14.35 -32.15
N GLY A 21 -0.48 -13.26 -32.79
CA GLY A 21 -1.05 -12.84 -34.06
C GLY A 21 -0.49 -13.73 -35.15
N GLU A 22 -1.30 -14.67 -35.64
CA GLU A 22 -1.07 -15.29 -36.94
C GLU A 22 -1.54 -14.31 -38.02
N ASP A 23 -0.60 -13.82 -38.84
CA ASP A 23 -0.97 -13.12 -40.06
C ASP A 23 -1.39 -14.14 -41.12
N MET A 24 -2.60 -13.94 -41.66
CA MET A 24 -3.16 -14.77 -42.72
C MET A 24 -2.47 -14.44 -44.03
N ARG A 25 -1.33 -15.03 -44.33
CA ARG A 25 -0.84 -15.44 -45.66
C ARG A 25 0.56 -16.01 -45.48
N GLY A 26 0.66 -17.31 -45.36
CA GLY A 26 1.93 -18.05 -45.33
C GLY A 26 2.82 -17.69 -46.53
N ARG A 27 3.86 -16.93 -46.27
CA ARG A 27 5.06 -16.84 -47.11
C ARG A 27 6.28 -16.63 -46.21
N VAL A 28 7.08 -17.70 -46.19
CA VAL A 28 8.46 -17.63 -45.68
C VAL A 28 9.26 -16.83 -46.71
N ILE A 29 9.87 -15.73 -46.26
CA ILE A 29 10.83 -14.97 -47.07
C ILE A 29 12.22 -15.36 -46.59
N GLU A 30 12.89 -16.20 -47.39
CA GLU A 30 14.34 -16.47 -47.26
C GLU A 30 15.11 -15.31 -47.87
N PHE A 31 15.95 -14.65 -47.09
CA PHE A 31 16.96 -13.73 -47.60
C PHE A 31 18.23 -14.54 -47.91
N HIS A 32 18.52 -14.71 -49.20
CA HIS A 32 19.79 -15.19 -49.67
C HIS A 32 20.83 -14.05 -49.66
N ASP A 33 21.86 -14.26 -48.86
CA ASP A 33 23.08 -13.46 -48.87
C ASP A 33 23.92 -13.83 -50.07
N ASN A 34 24.06 -12.94 -51.04
CA ASN A 34 25.06 -12.97 -52.09
C ASN A 34 25.63 -11.57 -52.29
N PHE A 35 26.69 -11.26 -51.54
CA PHE A 35 27.55 -10.16 -51.90
C PHE A 35 29.01 -10.60 -51.92
N THR A 36 29.50 -10.73 -53.18
CA THR A 36 30.85 -11.16 -53.54
C THR A 36 31.90 -10.14 -53.12
N ARG A 37 32.97 -10.66 -52.49
CA ARG A 37 34.25 -9.98 -52.32
C ARG A 37 34.81 -9.52 -53.67
N ARG A 38 35.02 -8.22 -53.83
CA ARG A 38 36.17 -7.66 -54.60
C ARG A 38 36.36 -6.18 -54.34
N SER A 39 37.59 -5.89 -53.89
CA SER A 39 38.39 -4.65 -54.10
C SER A 39 37.87 -3.35 -53.57
N LEU A 40 38.52 -2.87 -52.49
CA LEU A 40 39.18 -1.55 -52.52
C LEU A 40 40.01 -1.39 -51.23
N GLU A 41 41.29 -1.76 -51.31
CA GLU A 41 42.30 -1.31 -50.36
C GLU A 41 42.48 0.20 -50.49
N ARG A 42 41.89 0.98 -49.57
CA ARG A 42 42.40 2.32 -49.26
C ARG A 42 42.84 2.29 -47.80
N ARG A 43 44.11 2.45 -47.59
CA ARG A 43 44.72 2.70 -46.30
C ARG A 43 44.13 3.94 -45.68
N ILE A 44 43.22 3.77 -44.76
CA ILE A 44 42.84 4.86 -43.84
C ILE A 44 43.58 4.58 -42.55
N SER A 45 44.55 5.43 -42.26
CA SER A 45 45.25 5.44 -40.97
C SER A 45 44.21 5.81 -39.89
N LEU A 46 43.67 4.82 -39.22
CA LEU A 46 42.85 5.04 -38.04
C LEU A 46 43.76 5.16 -36.82
N SER A 47 43.98 6.38 -36.38
CA SER A 47 44.48 6.63 -35.03
C SER A 47 43.57 5.91 -34.03
N PRO A 48 44.08 5.26 -32.96
CA PRO A 48 43.26 4.59 -32.00
C PRO A 48 42.40 5.64 -31.25
N LEU A 49 41.12 5.69 -31.57
CA LEU A 49 40.14 6.37 -30.73
C LEU A 49 40.19 5.71 -29.37
N LYS A 50 40.75 6.41 -28.38
CA LYS A 50 40.60 6.03 -26.97
C LYS A 50 39.11 6.16 -26.66
N VAL A 51 38.40 5.05 -26.66
CA VAL A 51 37.07 4.96 -26.07
C VAL A 51 37.30 5.16 -24.57
N VAL A 52 37.06 6.37 -24.11
CA VAL A 52 36.93 6.64 -22.66
C VAL A 52 35.63 6.02 -22.27
N ILE A 53 35.69 4.82 -21.72
CA ILE A 53 34.55 4.20 -21.04
C ILE A 53 34.37 5.02 -19.76
N ASP A 54 33.41 5.92 -19.77
CA ASP A 54 32.97 6.62 -18.55
C ASP A 54 32.33 5.56 -17.64
N SER A 55 33.12 5.08 -16.65
CA SER A 55 32.72 4.10 -15.67
C SER A 55 31.85 4.66 -14.55
N SER A 56 31.27 5.85 -14.73
CA SER A 56 30.47 6.52 -13.67
C SER A 56 28.95 6.27 -13.77
N VAL A 57 28.49 5.41 -14.69
CA VAL A 57 27.09 4.93 -14.63
C VAL A 57 27.05 3.80 -13.60
N THR A 58 26.99 4.16 -12.35
CA THR A 58 26.55 3.22 -11.32
C THR A 58 25.07 2.93 -11.60
N GLU A 59 24.77 1.77 -12.18
CA GLU A 59 23.42 1.25 -12.22
C GLU A 59 22.88 1.31 -10.78
N LYS A 60 21.90 2.17 -10.52
CA LYS A 60 21.17 2.14 -9.25
C LYS A 60 20.43 0.81 -9.21
N VAL A 61 20.98 -0.14 -8.49
CA VAL A 61 20.28 -1.39 -8.21
C VAL A 61 19.03 -1.04 -7.41
N GLU A 62 17.87 -1.19 -8.03
CA GLU A 62 16.59 -0.96 -7.36
C GLU A 62 16.46 -1.90 -6.15
N PRO A 63 16.09 -1.38 -4.96
CA PRO A 63 15.96 -2.20 -3.77
C PRO A 63 14.84 -3.23 -3.94
N LYS A 64 15.03 -4.43 -3.43
CA LYS A 64 14.01 -5.47 -3.46
C LYS A 64 12.88 -5.11 -2.49
N ARG A 65 11.67 -4.96 -3.01
CA ARG A 65 10.44 -4.61 -2.27
C ARG A 65 9.51 -5.81 -2.15
N CYS A 66 8.51 -5.70 -1.29
CA CYS A 66 7.38 -6.62 -1.29
C CYS A 66 6.69 -6.62 -2.66
N SER A 67 6.20 -7.78 -3.12
CA SER A 67 5.65 -7.94 -4.48
C SER A 67 4.42 -7.07 -4.79
N TRP A 68 3.69 -6.67 -3.75
CA TRP A 68 2.54 -5.79 -3.88
C TRP A 68 2.91 -4.31 -4.10
N ALA A 69 4.12 -3.88 -3.74
CA ALA A 69 4.57 -2.49 -3.87
C ALA A 69 4.89 -2.14 -5.35
N LYS A 70 3.84 -1.95 -6.15
CA LYS A 70 3.94 -1.65 -7.59
C LYS A 70 3.29 -0.31 -7.91
N GLY A 71 3.96 0.48 -8.75
CA GLY A 71 3.55 1.84 -9.08
C GLY A 71 3.95 2.86 -8.00
N GLU A 72 4.14 4.10 -8.41
CA GLU A 72 4.76 5.17 -7.62
C GLU A 72 4.11 5.35 -6.24
N LEU A 73 2.78 5.41 -6.18
CA LEU A 73 2.03 5.63 -4.95
C LEU A 73 2.22 4.50 -3.92
N TYR A 74 2.21 3.23 -4.39
CA TYR A 74 2.44 2.09 -3.51
C TYR A 74 3.91 1.96 -3.10
N ILE A 75 4.84 2.26 -4.00
CA ILE A 75 6.27 2.26 -3.69
C ILE A 75 6.56 3.29 -2.60
N GLN A 76 6.05 4.51 -2.75
CA GLN A 76 6.23 5.54 -1.74
C GLN A 76 5.64 5.12 -0.39
N TYR A 77 4.40 4.64 -0.36
CA TYR A 77 3.75 4.18 0.87
C TYR A 77 4.52 3.02 1.54
N HIS A 78 4.97 2.04 0.76
CA HIS A 78 5.75 0.91 1.23
C HIS A 78 7.11 1.33 1.80
N ASP A 79 7.81 2.21 1.10
CA ASP A 79 9.18 2.58 1.46
C ASP A 79 9.24 3.57 2.64
N GLU A 80 8.20 4.38 2.83
CA GLU A 80 8.23 5.49 3.79
C GLU A 80 7.31 5.29 5.01
N GLU A 81 6.18 4.58 4.86
CA GLU A 81 5.15 4.54 5.89
C GLU A 81 4.82 3.13 6.40
N TRP A 82 4.55 2.17 5.50
CA TRP A 82 4.04 0.87 5.89
C TRP A 82 5.05 0.08 6.74
N GLY A 83 4.61 -0.36 7.92
CA GLY A 83 5.46 -1.08 8.87
C GLY A 83 6.33 -0.19 9.76
N VAL A 84 6.33 1.12 9.55
CA VAL A 84 7.07 2.07 10.41
C VAL A 84 6.28 2.32 11.69
N PRO A 85 6.88 2.17 12.90
CA PRO A 85 6.19 2.45 14.16
C PRO A 85 5.61 3.86 14.21
N GLN A 86 4.28 3.94 14.35
CA GLN A 86 3.53 5.19 14.37
C GLN A 86 2.99 5.46 15.77
N HIS A 87 3.32 6.62 16.35
CA HIS A 87 2.90 7.06 17.68
C HIS A 87 2.17 8.42 17.68
N ASP A 88 2.06 9.09 16.53
CA ASP A 88 1.26 10.31 16.44
C ASP A 88 -0.23 10.00 16.52
N GLU A 89 -0.91 10.56 17.50
CA GLU A 89 -2.34 10.34 17.80
C GLU A 89 -3.25 10.59 16.59
N ARG A 90 -2.98 11.63 15.84
CA ARG A 90 -3.78 11.99 14.66
C ARG A 90 -3.52 11.02 13.50
N ALA A 91 -2.26 10.61 13.30
CA ALA A 91 -1.90 9.65 12.28
C ALA A 91 -2.48 8.26 12.58
N LEU A 92 -2.47 7.83 13.84
CA LEU A 92 -3.13 6.61 14.28
C LEU A 92 -4.64 6.66 13.99
N PHE A 93 -5.30 7.77 14.33
CA PHE A 93 -6.72 7.94 14.02
C PHE A 93 -6.98 7.97 12.51
N GLU A 94 -6.17 8.70 11.74
CA GLU A 94 -6.23 8.73 10.27
C GLU A 94 -6.17 7.32 9.69
N LEU A 95 -5.15 6.53 10.06
CA LEU A 95 -4.96 5.17 9.55
C LEU A 95 -6.14 4.27 9.92
N LEU A 96 -6.64 4.32 11.17
CA LEU A 96 -7.80 3.53 11.57
C LEU A 96 -9.04 3.83 10.72
N ILE A 97 -9.29 5.12 10.43
CA ILE A 97 -10.42 5.51 9.58
C ILE A 97 -10.21 5.10 8.13
N LEU A 98 -8.99 5.23 7.59
CA LEU A 98 -8.70 4.86 6.21
C LEU A 98 -8.78 3.35 5.99
N GLU A 99 -8.29 2.53 6.93
CA GLU A 99 -8.44 1.07 6.91
C GLU A 99 -9.92 0.65 6.96
N GLY A 100 -10.71 1.30 7.81
CA GLY A 100 -12.17 1.10 7.83
C GLY A 100 -12.85 1.55 6.52
N ALA A 101 -12.35 2.62 5.89
CA ALA A 101 -12.86 3.10 4.61
C ALA A 101 -12.52 2.15 3.45
N GLN A 102 -11.46 1.36 3.56
CA GLN A 102 -11.07 0.35 2.57
C GLN A 102 -12.07 -0.81 2.47
N ALA A 103 -12.85 -1.11 3.51
CA ALA A 103 -13.76 -2.26 3.50
C ALA A 103 -14.54 -2.39 2.19
N GLY A 104 -14.30 -3.47 1.42
CA GLY A 104 -14.88 -3.72 0.10
C GLY A 104 -14.27 -2.93 -1.07
N LEU A 105 -13.10 -2.31 -0.87
CA LEU A 105 -12.35 -1.55 -1.87
C LEU A 105 -10.87 -1.94 -1.85
N SER A 106 -10.11 -1.50 -2.85
CA SER A 106 -8.65 -1.64 -2.85
C SER A 106 -7.97 -0.56 -2.00
N TRP A 107 -6.81 -0.89 -1.43
CA TRP A 107 -6.01 0.10 -0.70
C TRP A 107 -5.52 1.21 -1.63
N SER A 108 -5.20 0.89 -2.89
CA SER A 108 -4.83 1.90 -3.91
C SER A 108 -5.91 2.97 -4.07
N THR A 109 -7.18 2.58 -4.05
CA THR A 109 -8.31 3.52 -4.11
C THR A 109 -8.33 4.47 -2.90
N ILE A 110 -8.07 3.96 -1.70
CA ILE A 110 -8.05 4.77 -0.48
C ILE A 110 -6.81 5.67 -0.45
N LEU A 111 -5.66 5.12 -0.77
CA LEU A 111 -4.39 5.85 -0.78
C LEU A 111 -4.42 7.01 -1.79
N ALA A 112 -4.97 6.80 -2.99
CA ALA A 112 -5.17 7.86 -3.99
C ALA A 112 -6.16 8.95 -3.52
N LYS A 113 -7.04 8.64 -2.58
CA LYS A 113 -8.02 9.59 -2.00
C LYS A 113 -7.58 10.20 -0.67
N ARG A 114 -6.44 9.78 -0.11
CA ARG A 114 -6.01 10.14 1.25
C ARG A 114 -5.97 11.65 1.49
N GLU A 115 -5.40 12.42 0.58
CA GLU A 115 -5.36 13.88 0.69
C GLU A 115 -6.76 14.51 0.66
N ASN A 116 -7.68 13.94 -0.11
CA ASN A 116 -9.07 14.40 -0.13
C ASN A 116 -9.79 14.06 1.19
N TYR A 117 -9.47 12.90 1.79
CA TYR A 117 -9.95 12.56 3.13
C TYR A 117 -9.43 13.56 4.18
N ARG A 118 -8.14 13.90 4.17
CA ARG A 118 -7.57 14.91 5.06
C ARG A 118 -8.31 16.24 4.94
N LYS A 119 -8.56 16.72 3.72
CA LYS A 119 -9.32 17.97 3.46
C LYS A 119 -10.78 17.83 3.90
N ALA A 120 -11.43 16.71 3.64
CA ALA A 120 -12.85 16.48 3.92
C ALA A 120 -13.13 16.32 5.43
N PHE A 121 -12.20 15.74 6.17
CA PHE A 121 -12.36 15.42 7.60
C PHE A 121 -11.46 16.28 8.52
N ASP A 122 -11.28 17.57 8.18
CA ASP A 122 -10.56 18.55 9.00
C ASP A 122 -9.19 18.04 9.48
N ASN A 123 -8.43 17.42 8.58
CA ASN A 123 -7.14 16.79 8.84
C ASN A 123 -7.20 15.77 10.00
N PHE A 124 -8.26 14.99 10.03
CA PHE A 124 -8.54 13.97 11.07
C PHE A 124 -8.53 14.51 12.51
N ASN A 125 -8.95 15.76 12.69
CA ASN A 125 -9.17 16.33 14.01
C ASN A 125 -10.40 15.70 14.66
N ALA A 126 -10.22 14.73 15.54
CA ALA A 126 -11.30 13.97 16.16
C ALA A 126 -12.29 14.86 16.90
N ARG A 127 -11.84 15.95 17.56
CA ARG A 127 -12.73 16.88 18.28
C ARG A 127 -13.69 17.63 17.34
N LYS A 128 -13.24 17.95 16.10
CA LYS A 128 -14.10 18.55 15.10
C LYS A 128 -15.04 17.51 14.50
N ILE A 129 -14.50 16.36 14.11
CA ILE A 129 -15.27 15.28 13.46
C ILE A 129 -16.41 14.78 14.35
N ALA A 130 -16.16 14.60 15.66
CA ALA A 130 -17.17 14.15 16.62
C ALA A 130 -18.38 15.12 16.74
N ARG A 131 -18.26 16.34 16.21
CA ARG A 131 -19.32 17.39 16.25
C ARG A 131 -19.98 17.60 14.89
N TYR A 132 -19.68 16.79 13.89
CA TYR A 132 -20.30 16.94 12.57
C TYR A 132 -21.82 16.71 12.67
N ASP A 133 -22.56 17.66 12.12
CA ASP A 133 -24.02 17.63 12.01
C ASP A 133 -24.51 17.01 10.69
N ALA A 134 -25.82 16.98 10.53
CA ALA A 134 -26.44 16.42 9.33
C ALA A 134 -26.05 17.18 8.06
N GLU A 135 -25.88 18.50 8.12
CA GLU A 135 -25.47 19.30 6.97
C GLU A 135 -24.06 18.93 6.52
N ARG A 136 -23.14 18.77 7.48
CA ARG A 136 -21.78 18.32 7.18
C ARG A 136 -21.76 16.91 6.56
N VAL A 137 -22.58 16.00 7.05
CA VAL A 137 -22.74 14.64 6.49
C VAL A 137 -23.19 14.70 5.03
N GLU A 138 -24.18 15.53 4.68
CA GLU A 138 -24.64 15.67 3.29
C GLU A 138 -23.54 16.26 2.38
N LYS A 139 -22.75 17.23 2.86
CA LYS A 139 -21.58 17.75 2.14
C LYS A 139 -20.54 16.67 1.88
N LEU A 140 -20.28 15.78 2.85
CA LEU A 140 -19.37 14.65 2.68
C LEU A 140 -19.90 13.63 1.67
N LEU A 141 -21.21 13.35 1.67
CA LEU A 141 -21.84 12.45 0.71
C LEU A 141 -21.82 13.01 -0.73
N ALA A 142 -21.82 14.32 -0.90
CA ALA A 142 -21.67 14.98 -2.19
C ALA A 142 -20.22 15.02 -2.69
N ASN A 143 -19.22 14.80 -1.82
CA ASN A 143 -17.80 14.91 -2.15
C ASN A 143 -17.28 13.67 -2.90
N SER A 144 -17.02 13.79 -4.21
CA SER A 144 -16.46 12.72 -5.03
C SER A 144 -14.99 12.38 -4.71
N GLY A 145 -14.29 13.23 -3.97
CA GLY A 145 -12.91 13.01 -3.53
C GLY A 145 -12.76 11.89 -2.50
N ILE A 146 -13.85 11.52 -1.80
CA ILE A 146 -13.87 10.44 -0.80
C ILE A 146 -14.80 9.30 -1.22
N VAL A 147 -14.81 8.22 -0.45
CA VAL A 147 -15.81 7.14 -0.60
C VAL A 147 -17.16 7.63 -0.08
N ARG A 148 -18.11 7.86 -0.99
CA ARG A 148 -19.46 8.37 -0.69
C ARG A 148 -20.35 7.27 -0.13
N ASN A 149 -20.06 6.84 1.09
CA ASN A 149 -20.83 5.80 1.78
C ASN A 149 -21.30 6.35 3.14
N ARG A 150 -22.63 6.45 3.33
CA ARG A 150 -23.25 7.01 4.54
C ARG A 150 -22.82 6.27 5.80
N LEU A 151 -22.72 4.94 5.75
CA LEU A 151 -22.33 4.14 6.92
C LEU A 151 -20.87 4.39 7.30
N LYS A 152 -19.96 4.52 6.33
CA LYS A 152 -18.54 4.83 6.59
C LYS A 152 -18.36 6.24 7.15
N ILE A 153 -19.10 7.23 6.63
CA ILE A 153 -19.07 8.61 7.15
C ILE A 153 -19.61 8.65 8.58
N ALA A 154 -20.77 8.03 8.85
CA ALA A 154 -21.34 7.97 10.19
C ALA A 154 -20.40 7.22 11.16
N ALA A 155 -19.74 6.14 10.70
CA ALA A 155 -18.76 5.43 11.47
C ALA A 155 -17.55 6.31 11.84
N THR A 156 -17.06 7.12 10.91
CA THR A 156 -15.94 8.06 11.17
C THR A 156 -16.30 9.04 12.28
N ILE A 157 -17.52 9.58 12.27
CA ILE A 157 -17.99 10.51 13.30
C ILE A 157 -18.09 9.80 14.66
N LYS A 158 -18.68 8.61 14.69
CA LYS A 158 -18.78 7.81 15.91
C LYS A 158 -17.39 7.44 16.44
N ASN A 159 -16.49 6.95 15.58
CA ASN A 159 -15.13 6.58 15.96
C ASN A 159 -14.34 7.78 16.51
N ALA A 160 -14.60 8.99 16.04
CA ALA A 160 -14.00 10.19 16.61
C ALA A 160 -14.43 10.44 18.07
N GLY A 161 -15.69 10.19 18.40
CA GLY A 161 -16.17 10.25 19.78
C GLY A 161 -15.51 9.19 20.67
N GLU A 162 -15.45 7.96 20.18
CA GLU A 162 -14.83 6.84 20.93
C GLU A 162 -13.30 7.03 21.08
N PHE A 163 -12.62 7.58 20.08
CA PHE A 163 -11.22 7.96 20.16
C PHE A 163 -10.96 8.94 21.31
N LEU A 164 -11.79 9.98 21.43
CA LEU A 164 -11.69 10.95 22.52
C LEU A 164 -12.00 10.33 23.89
N ALA A 165 -12.93 9.37 23.95
CA ALA A 165 -13.21 8.62 25.18
C ALA A 165 -12.03 7.75 25.62
N VAL A 166 -11.38 7.07 24.66
CA VAL A 166 -10.17 6.28 24.92
C VAL A 166 -9.02 7.18 25.40
N GLN A 167 -8.78 8.33 24.75
CA GLN A 167 -7.77 9.28 25.23
C GLN A 167 -8.00 9.71 26.69
N LYS A 168 -9.26 9.94 27.06
CA LYS A 168 -9.63 10.32 28.43
C LYS A 168 -9.40 9.19 29.44
N GLU A 169 -9.65 7.94 29.05
CA GLU A 169 -9.54 6.75 29.92
C GLU A 169 -8.08 6.29 30.08
N PHE A 170 -7.32 6.25 29.00
CA PHE A 170 -5.96 5.67 28.95
C PHE A 170 -4.84 6.71 28.92
N GLY A 171 -5.17 8.01 28.90
CA GLY A 171 -4.21 9.09 28.76
C GLY A 171 -3.84 9.39 27.31
N SER A 172 -3.76 8.36 26.45
CA SER A 172 -3.52 8.52 25.01
C SER A 172 -4.15 7.37 24.22
N PHE A 173 -4.48 7.63 22.94
CA PHE A 173 -4.91 6.58 22.02
C PHE A 173 -3.72 5.71 21.61
N ASP A 174 -2.53 6.29 21.53
CA ASP A 174 -1.28 5.58 21.29
C ASP A 174 -1.04 4.48 22.33
N SER A 175 -1.01 4.82 23.62
CA SER A 175 -0.80 3.86 24.70
C SER A 175 -1.85 2.74 24.69
N TYR A 176 -3.11 3.07 24.39
CA TYR A 176 -4.18 2.10 24.28
C TYR A 176 -3.97 1.16 23.09
N MET A 177 -3.69 1.68 21.89
CA MET A 177 -3.54 0.85 20.70
C MET A 177 -2.30 -0.05 20.78
N TRP A 178 -1.19 0.49 21.25
CA TRP A 178 0.04 -0.27 21.41
C TRP A 178 -0.01 -1.30 22.56
N SER A 179 -1.00 -1.24 23.44
CA SER A 179 -1.22 -2.29 24.45
C SER A 179 -1.62 -3.64 23.87
N PHE A 180 -2.06 -3.70 22.62
CA PHE A 180 -2.38 -4.94 21.89
C PHE A 180 -1.19 -5.53 21.14
N ALA A 181 -0.06 -4.86 21.12
CA ALA A 181 1.16 -5.31 20.46
C ALA A 181 2.31 -5.44 21.47
N ASP A 182 3.32 -6.22 21.14
CA ASP A 182 4.57 -6.22 21.89
C ASP A 182 5.25 -4.84 21.77
N THR A 183 6.11 -4.50 22.76
CA THR A 183 6.84 -3.22 22.81
C THR A 183 7.79 -3.01 21.63
N LYS A 184 8.02 -4.06 20.83
CA LYS A 184 8.79 -4.02 19.58
C LYS A 184 7.95 -4.66 18.47
N PRO A 185 8.07 -4.18 17.23
CA PRO A 185 7.40 -4.82 16.10
C PRO A 185 7.71 -6.31 16.07
N THR A 186 6.67 -7.14 16.15
CA THR A 186 6.83 -8.58 16.01
C THR A 186 7.10 -8.90 14.55
N ALA A 187 8.35 -9.23 14.22
CA ALA A 187 8.71 -9.62 12.87
C ALA A 187 8.05 -10.94 12.50
N VAL A 188 7.09 -10.90 11.59
CA VAL A 188 6.49 -12.10 11.02
C VAL A 188 7.44 -12.66 9.96
N ARG A 189 8.14 -13.74 10.30
CA ARG A 189 9.13 -14.39 9.41
C ARG A 189 8.41 -15.06 8.24
N ARG A 190 7.99 -14.29 7.25
CA ARG A 190 7.38 -14.81 6.03
C ARG A 190 8.33 -14.83 4.85
N ARG A 191 8.21 -15.90 4.04
CA ARG A 191 8.68 -15.87 2.66
C ARG A 191 7.59 -15.25 1.79
N GLU A 192 8.00 -14.62 0.69
CA GLU A 192 7.09 -13.94 -0.24
C GLU A 192 5.94 -14.85 -0.74
N MET A 193 6.16 -16.17 -0.76
CA MET A 193 5.21 -17.20 -1.19
C MET A 193 4.19 -17.64 -0.12
N GLU A 194 4.39 -17.27 1.15
CA GLU A 194 3.58 -17.82 2.26
C GLU A 194 2.28 -17.05 2.51
N GLY A 195 1.99 -16.03 1.74
CA GLY A 195 0.78 -15.22 1.88
C GLY A 195 0.70 -14.45 3.20
N ILE A 196 -0.01 -13.34 3.19
CA ILE A 196 -0.24 -12.51 4.38
C ILE A 196 -1.42 -13.10 5.16
N ALA A 197 -1.26 -13.31 6.48
CA ALA A 197 -2.37 -13.67 7.34
C ALA A 197 -3.46 -12.60 7.25
N SER A 198 -4.72 -13.00 7.26
CA SER A 198 -5.83 -12.04 7.25
C SER A 198 -6.15 -11.47 8.65
N ARG A 199 -5.63 -12.11 9.71
CA ARG A 199 -5.81 -11.73 11.12
C ARG A 199 -4.86 -12.52 12.02
N THR A 200 -4.69 -12.05 13.25
CA THR A 200 -3.94 -12.71 14.32
C THR A 200 -4.74 -12.69 15.63
N THR A 201 -4.23 -13.35 16.66
CA THR A 201 -4.83 -13.31 18.02
C THR A 201 -4.89 -11.89 18.56
N GLU A 202 -3.85 -11.09 18.31
CA GLU A 202 -3.73 -9.70 18.75
C GLU A 202 -4.75 -8.82 18.02
N SER A 203 -4.89 -8.99 16.70
CA SER A 203 -5.90 -8.25 15.93
C SER A 203 -7.34 -8.67 16.29
N ASP A 204 -7.56 -9.93 16.67
CA ASP A 204 -8.85 -10.40 17.19
C ASP A 204 -9.16 -9.74 18.54
N ALA A 205 -8.19 -9.65 19.44
CA ALA A 205 -8.32 -8.99 20.74
C ALA A 205 -8.58 -7.48 20.57
N MET A 206 -7.80 -6.79 19.75
CA MET A 206 -7.99 -5.37 19.40
C MET A 206 -9.38 -5.12 18.83
N SER A 207 -9.80 -5.90 17.84
CA SER A 207 -11.13 -5.79 17.23
C SER A 207 -12.24 -5.96 18.25
N LYS A 208 -12.16 -6.97 19.10
CA LYS A 208 -13.15 -7.27 20.13
C LYS A 208 -13.31 -6.11 21.11
N ASP A 209 -12.22 -5.53 21.58
CA ASP A 209 -12.27 -4.41 22.55
C ASP A 209 -12.76 -3.12 21.88
N LEU A 210 -12.26 -2.79 20.69
CA LEU A 210 -12.73 -1.64 19.93
C LEU A 210 -14.24 -1.70 19.63
N LEU A 211 -14.76 -2.87 19.22
CA LEU A 211 -16.18 -3.09 18.97
C LEU A 211 -17.00 -2.92 20.26
N LYS A 212 -16.52 -3.45 21.39
CA LYS A 212 -17.16 -3.29 22.71
C LYS A 212 -17.22 -1.82 23.14
N ARG A 213 -16.20 -1.02 22.82
CA ARG A 213 -16.16 0.44 23.06
C ARG A 213 -17.08 1.23 22.13
N GLY A 214 -17.58 0.61 21.07
CA GLY A 214 -18.52 1.23 20.15
C GLY A 214 -17.92 1.66 18.80
N PHE A 215 -16.63 1.47 18.57
CA PHE A 215 -16.01 1.70 17.25
C PHE A 215 -16.72 0.90 16.16
N LYS A 216 -16.67 1.39 14.94
CA LYS A 216 -17.26 0.79 13.75
C LYS A 216 -16.20 0.58 12.68
N PHE A 217 -16.41 -0.41 11.80
CA PHE A 217 -15.46 -0.81 10.77
C PHE A 217 -14.07 -1.15 11.33
N VAL A 218 -14.05 -1.89 12.43
CA VAL A 218 -12.85 -2.33 13.13
C VAL A 218 -12.87 -3.86 13.33
N GLY A 219 -13.27 -4.62 12.29
CA GLY A 219 -13.18 -6.08 12.31
C GLY A 219 -11.72 -6.56 12.35
N SER A 220 -11.48 -7.82 12.76
CA SER A 220 -10.13 -8.36 12.95
C SER A 220 -9.20 -8.17 11.75
N THR A 221 -9.69 -8.32 10.52
CA THR A 221 -8.90 -8.10 9.30
C THR A 221 -8.48 -6.63 9.16
N ILE A 222 -9.38 -5.70 9.49
CA ILE A 222 -9.09 -4.25 9.45
C ILE A 222 -8.11 -3.90 10.56
N CYS A 223 -8.28 -4.46 11.76
CA CYS A 223 -7.33 -4.28 12.86
C CYS A 223 -5.95 -4.82 12.50
N TYR A 224 -5.87 -5.97 11.81
CA TYR A 224 -4.58 -6.49 11.38
C TYR A 224 -3.91 -5.59 10.33
N ALA A 225 -4.66 -5.11 9.33
CA ALA A 225 -4.15 -4.13 8.37
C ALA A 225 -3.67 -2.84 9.05
N PHE A 226 -4.40 -2.37 10.05
CA PHE A 226 -3.97 -1.26 10.89
C PHE A 226 -2.65 -1.56 11.64
N MET A 227 -2.51 -2.76 12.24
CA MET A 227 -1.27 -3.17 12.92
C MET A 227 -0.08 -3.21 11.95
N GLN A 228 -0.30 -3.68 10.71
CA GLN A 228 0.71 -3.67 9.66
C GLN A 228 1.09 -2.23 9.27
N ALA A 229 0.09 -1.39 9.01
CA ALA A 229 0.30 0.00 8.58
C ALA A 229 1.03 0.85 9.64
N THR A 230 0.76 0.58 10.92
CA THR A 230 1.34 1.33 12.05
C THR A 230 2.62 0.74 12.62
N GLY A 231 3.16 -0.32 12.01
CA GLY A 231 4.41 -0.94 12.46
C GLY A 231 4.31 -1.75 13.75
N MET A 232 3.11 -2.07 14.22
CA MET A 232 2.91 -3.00 15.36
C MET A 232 3.38 -4.41 15.00
N VAL A 233 3.35 -4.76 13.72
CA VAL A 233 3.92 -5.98 13.14
C VAL A 233 4.79 -5.63 11.94
N ASN A 234 5.93 -6.30 11.81
CA ASN A 234 6.77 -6.20 10.61
C ASN A 234 6.39 -7.34 9.65
N ASP A 235 5.55 -7.04 8.69
CA ASP A 235 5.03 -7.99 7.71
C ASP A 235 5.69 -7.84 6.32
N HIS A 236 6.83 -7.14 6.25
CA HIS A 236 7.64 -7.13 5.05
C HIS A 236 8.14 -8.53 4.70
N ALA A 237 8.22 -8.85 3.42
CA ALA A 237 8.85 -10.08 2.96
C ALA A 237 10.32 -10.12 3.41
N ARG A 238 10.84 -11.31 3.77
CA ARG A 238 12.23 -11.45 4.28
C ARG A 238 13.28 -10.86 3.34
N GLU A 239 13.01 -10.92 2.05
CA GLU A 239 13.89 -10.43 1.00
C GLU A 239 13.71 -8.92 0.72
N CYS A 240 12.69 -8.29 1.32
CA CYS A 240 12.45 -6.87 1.21
C CYS A 240 13.48 -6.08 2.02
N PHE A 241 14.00 -4.99 1.45
CA PHE A 241 14.99 -4.16 2.14
C PHE A 241 14.47 -3.59 3.46
N ARG A 242 13.16 -3.28 3.53
CA ARG A 242 12.52 -2.76 4.75
C ARG A 242 12.45 -3.78 5.88
N TYR A 243 12.45 -5.10 5.58
CA TYR A 243 12.36 -6.13 6.62
C TYR A 243 13.45 -6.00 7.69
N SER A 244 14.69 -5.77 7.26
CA SER A 244 15.84 -5.63 8.17
C SER A 244 15.98 -4.24 8.78
N GLU A 245 15.37 -3.21 8.19
CA GLU A 245 15.44 -1.83 8.69
C GLU A 245 14.43 -1.57 9.82
N ILE A 246 13.31 -2.29 9.83
CA ILE A 246 12.22 -2.11 10.80
C ILE A 246 12.28 -3.15 11.93
N GLY A 247 12.97 -4.29 11.71
CA GLY A 247 13.04 -5.43 12.62
C GLY A 247 14.06 -5.31 13.75
#